data_e557e5561bb281074d1df8fb7b1405ff
#
_entry.id   e557e5561bb281074d1df8fb7b1405ff
#
_cell.length_a   1.000
_cell.length_b   1.000
_cell.length_c   1.000
_cell.angle_alpha   90.00
_cell.angle_beta   90.00
_cell.angle_gamma   90.00
#
_symmetry.space_group_name_H-M   'P 1'
#
loop_
_entity.id
_entity.type
_entity.pdbx_description
1 polymer ?
#
loop_
_entity_poly.entity_id
_entity_poly.type
_entity_poly.pdbx_seq_one_letter_code
_entity_poly.pdbx_strand_id
1 'polypeptide(L)'
;MPELPEVETTIRYLDKKVNGKKILSINKSSKNLRKNLHINEFKLIEGGIIKEVKRIAKYIVIKLNTSRYLIIHLGMSGRLKFHTKDKFKKEKHDHVFLEFQKFYIVFNDPRRFGMFFFLKNLEEVNIFFDKYGFDLLTS
;
A
#
# COMPACT_ATOMS: atom_id res chain seq x y z
N MET A 1 16.60 -1.70 -5.44
CA MET A 1 15.30 -2.36 -5.18
C MET A 1 15.35 -3.09 -3.85
N PRO A 2 14.35 -2.93 -2.98
CA PRO A 2 14.34 -3.67 -1.71
C PRO A 2 14.38 -5.18 -1.93
N GLU A 3 15.19 -5.85 -1.15
CA GLU A 3 15.30 -7.28 -1.18
C GLU A 3 14.09 -7.92 -0.49
N LEU A 4 13.86 -9.22 -0.74
CA LEU A 4 12.74 -9.94 -0.12
C LEU A 4 12.73 -9.86 1.42
N PRO A 5 13.88 -10.00 2.13
CA PRO A 5 13.87 -9.83 3.58
C PRO A 5 13.42 -8.45 4.04
N GLU A 6 13.74 -7.40 3.29
CA GLU A 6 13.28 -6.04 3.61
C GLU A 6 11.78 -5.91 3.41
N VAL A 7 11.24 -6.51 2.35
CA VAL A 7 9.80 -6.52 2.09
C VAL A 7 9.08 -7.28 3.22
N GLU A 8 9.60 -8.42 3.63
CA GLU A 8 9.02 -9.20 4.73
C GLU A 8 9.00 -8.41 6.04
N THR A 9 10.08 -7.69 6.34
CA THR A 9 10.15 -6.85 7.54
C THR A 9 9.11 -5.75 7.48
N THR A 10 8.96 -5.11 6.32
CA THR A 10 7.96 -4.07 6.11
C THR A 10 6.55 -4.62 6.33
N ILE A 11 6.27 -5.81 5.80
CA ILE A 11 4.95 -6.44 5.93
C ILE A 11 4.62 -6.74 7.39
N ARG A 12 5.56 -7.30 8.13
CA ARG A 12 5.34 -7.59 9.56
C ARG A 12 5.06 -6.30 10.34
N TYR A 13 5.85 -5.27 10.07
CA TYR A 13 5.66 -3.98 10.72
C TYR A 13 4.30 -3.39 10.37
N LEU A 14 3.97 -3.37 9.08
CA LEU A 14 2.72 -2.81 8.60
C LEU A 14 1.51 -3.57 9.16
N ASP A 15 1.54 -4.90 9.08
CA ASP A 15 0.46 -5.73 9.59
C ASP A 15 0.17 -5.44 11.05
N LYS A 16 1.21 -5.32 11.86
CA LYS A 16 1.09 -5.03 13.27
C LYS A 16 0.41 -3.68 13.52
N LYS A 17 0.69 -2.69 12.67
CA LYS A 17 0.15 -1.33 12.84
C LYS A 17 -1.26 -1.18 12.31
N VAL A 18 -1.60 -1.82 11.19
CA VAL A 18 -2.83 -1.50 10.47
C VAL A 18 -3.89 -2.60 10.46
N ASN A 19 -3.57 -3.83 10.84
CA ASN A 19 -4.55 -4.91 10.79
C ASN A 19 -5.76 -4.59 11.68
N GLY A 20 -6.96 -4.73 11.12
CA GLY A 20 -8.18 -4.40 11.83
C GLY A 20 -8.51 -2.91 11.88
N LYS A 21 -7.66 -2.06 11.30
CA LYS A 21 -7.86 -0.62 11.34
C LYS A 21 -8.60 -0.13 10.11
N LYS A 22 -9.35 0.95 10.30
CA LYS A 22 -10.14 1.57 9.24
C LYS A 22 -9.36 2.67 8.55
N ILE A 23 -9.32 2.64 7.22
CA ILE A 23 -8.73 3.72 6.43
C ILE A 23 -9.74 4.86 6.37
N LEU A 24 -9.43 5.99 6.97
CA LEU A 24 -10.32 7.15 6.97
C LEU A 24 -10.23 7.92 5.67
N SER A 25 -9.03 8.10 5.14
CA SER A 25 -8.84 8.79 3.87
C SER A 25 -7.53 8.37 3.22
N ILE A 26 -7.43 8.60 1.92
CA ILE A 26 -6.19 8.44 1.17
C ILE A 26 -5.99 9.69 0.34
N ASN A 27 -4.82 10.30 0.50
CA ASN A 27 -4.46 11.50 -0.25
C ASN A 27 -3.13 11.26 -0.95
N LYS A 28 -2.88 12.04 -2.01
CA LYS A 28 -1.63 11.97 -2.76
C LYS A 28 -1.00 13.34 -2.89
N SER A 29 0.31 13.37 -3.14
CA SER A 29 1.01 14.60 -3.53
C SER A 29 0.64 14.95 -4.97
N SER A 30 1.17 16.08 -5.45
CA SER A 30 0.96 16.50 -6.84
C SER A 30 1.68 15.61 -7.86
N LYS A 31 2.61 14.77 -7.42
CA LYS A 31 3.42 13.92 -8.29
C LYS A 31 2.85 12.51 -8.39
N ASN A 32 3.15 11.84 -9.49
CA ASN A 32 2.77 10.44 -9.68
C ASN A 32 3.95 9.52 -9.40
N LEU A 33 3.66 8.26 -9.09
CA LEU A 33 4.63 7.18 -9.04
C LEU A 33 4.80 6.59 -10.44
N ARG A 34 5.47 5.43 -10.56
CA ARG A 34 5.67 4.76 -11.85
C ARG A 34 4.34 4.55 -12.58
N LYS A 35 3.29 4.18 -11.83
CA LYS A 35 1.93 4.12 -12.31
C LYS A 35 1.19 5.35 -11.79
N ASN A 36 0.40 6.00 -12.65
CA ASN A 36 -0.35 7.18 -12.25
C ASN A 36 -1.28 6.88 -11.06
N LEU A 37 -1.31 7.81 -10.12
CA LEU A 37 -2.17 7.74 -8.95
C LEU A 37 -3.50 8.40 -9.30
N HIS A 38 -4.61 7.66 -9.16
CA HIS A 38 -5.94 8.15 -9.50
C HIS A 38 -6.74 8.41 -8.23
N ILE A 39 -6.85 9.69 -7.85
CA ILE A 39 -7.49 10.08 -6.59
C ILE A 39 -8.95 9.63 -6.50
N ASN A 40 -9.67 9.62 -7.62
CA ASN A 40 -11.06 9.18 -7.62
C ASN A 40 -11.21 7.71 -7.24
N GLU A 41 -10.23 6.90 -7.61
CA GLU A 41 -10.20 5.49 -7.22
C GLU A 41 -9.90 5.35 -5.73
N PHE A 42 -9.08 6.22 -5.16
CA PHE A 42 -8.73 6.18 -3.74
C PHE A 42 -9.99 6.31 -2.87
N LYS A 43 -10.96 7.08 -3.31
CA LYS A 43 -12.20 7.26 -2.56
C LYS A 43 -12.98 5.96 -2.41
N LEU A 44 -12.82 5.02 -3.34
CA LEU A 44 -13.52 3.75 -3.29
C LEU A 44 -13.04 2.86 -2.15
N ILE A 45 -11.84 3.07 -1.63
CA ILE A 45 -11.31 2.27 -0.53
C ILE A 45 -11.34 3.00 0.82
N GLU A 46 -11.73 4.28 0.82
CA GLU A 46 -11.92 5.00 2.08
C GLU A 46 -13.06 4.35 2.87
N GLY A 47 -12.86 4.21 4.16
CA GLY A 47 -13.79 3.52 5.03
C GLY A 47 -13.57 2.02 5.13
N GLY A 48 -12.71 1.45 4.30
CA GLY A 48 -12.40 0.03 4.36
C GLY A 48 -11.57 -0.33 5.59
N ILE A 49 -11.81 -1.52 6.12
CA ILE A 49 -11.05 -2.06 7.25
C ILE A 49 -10.04 -3.07 6.71
N ILE A 50 -8.80 -2.95 7.13
CA ILE A 50 -7.74 -3.86 6.68
C ILE A 50 -7.91 -5.22 7.36
N LYS A 51 -8.02 -6.26 6.56
CA LYS A 51 -8.22 -7.63 7.01
C LYS A 51 -6.95 -8.46 6.97
N GLU A 52 -6.08 -8.20 6.00
CA GLU A 52 -4.89 -9.02 5.80
C GLU A 52 -3.83 -8.20 5.09
N VAL A 53 -2.59 -8.36 5.52
CA VAL A 53 -1.41 -7.79 4.85
C VAL A 53 -0.49 -8.96 4.54
N LYS A 54 -0.21 -9.18 3.26
CA LYS A 54 0.66 -10.28 2.84
C LYS A 54 1.58 -9.88 1.69
N ARG A 55 2.52 -10.75 1.40
CA ARG A 55 3.47 -10.58 0.31
C ARG A 55 3.14 -11.52 -0.83
N ILE A 56 3.23 -11.02 -2.06
CA ILE A 56 3.29 -11.83 -3.26
C ILE A 56 4.51 -11.32 -4.02
N ALA A 57 5.56 -12.12 -4.12
CA ALA A 57 6.86 -11.70 -4.64
C ALA A 57 7.34 -10.45 -3.89
N LYS A 58 7.59 -9.35 -4.56
CA LYS A 58 8.01 -8.08 -3.94
C LYS A 58 6.86 -7.10 -3.79
N TYR A 59 5.63 -7.56 -3.98
CA TYR A 59 4.44 -6.74 -3.79
C TYR A 59 3.89 -6.91 -2.38
N ILE A 60 3.39 -5.83 -1.83
CA ILE A 60 2.61 -5.83 -0.60
C ILE A 60 1.15 -5.83 -1.01
N VAL A 61 0.38 -6.79 -0.52
CA VAL A 61 -1.02 -6.98 -0.89
C VAL A 61 -1.87 -6.83 0.37
N ILE A 62 -2.71 -5.82 0.38
CA ILE A 62 -3.56 -5.50 1.53
C ILE A 62 -5.01 -5.76 1.16
N LYS A 63 -5.63 -6.71 1.86
CA LYS A 63 -7.04 -7.05 1.67
C LYS A 63 -7.90 -6.21 2.59
N LEU A 64 -8.95 -5.61 2.02
CA LEU A 64 -9.94 -4.86 2.79
C LEU A 64 -11.21 -5.68 2.99
N ASN A 65 -12.01 -5.30 3.99
CA ASN A 65 -13.28 -5.97 4.27
C ASN A 65 -14.33 -5.77 3.18
N THR A 66 -14.09 -4.83 2.26
CA THR A 66 -14.98 -4.52 1.14
C THR A 66 -14.70 -5.39 -0.10
N SER A 67 -13.88 -6.41 0.03
CA SER A 67 -13.39 -7.27 -1.06
C SER A 67 -12.38 -6.60 -1.97
N ARG A 68 -12.06 -5.33 -1.78
CA ARG A 68 -11.02 -4.62 -2.53
C ARG A 68 -9.64 -4.87 -1.96
N TYR A 69 -8.64 -4.70 -2.80
CA TYR A 69 -7.24 -4.92 -2.45
C TYR A 69 -6.42 -3.69 -2.79
N LEU A 70 -5.51 -3.36 -1.90
CA LEU A 70 -4.52 -2.32 -2.12
C LEU A 70 -3.18 -3.00 -2.42
N ILE A 71 -2.53 -2.58 -3.49
CA ILE A 71 -1.30 -3.20 -3.97
C ILE A 71 -0.19 -2.15 -3.93
N ILE A 72 0.92 -2.50 -3.28
CA ILE A 72 2.06 -1.59 -3.13
C ILE A 72 3.32 -2.30 -3.58
N HIS A 73 4.12 -1.61 -4.40
CA HIS A 73 5.46 -2.05 -4.77
C HIS A 73 6.44 -0.96 -4.36
N LEU A 74 7.47 -1.32 -3.60
CA LEU A 74 8.40 -0.32 -3.07
C LEU A 74 9.37 0.25 -4.11
N GLY A 75 9.45 -0.37 -5.28
CA GLY A 75 10.37 0.08 -6.32
C GLY A 75 11.81 -0.04 -5.87
N MET A 76 12.60 1.00 -6.12
CA MET A 76 14.01 1.03 -5.74
C MET A 76 14.26 1.78 -4.44
N SER A 77 13.44 2.79 -4.13
CA SER A 77 13.67 3.67 -2.99
C SER A 77 12.41 3.89 -2.14
N GLY A 78 11.33 3.18 -2.44
CA GLY A 78 10.08 3.35 -1.70
C GLY A 78 10.15 2.74 -0.31
N ARG A 79 9.46 3.38 0.62
CA ARG A 79 9.29 2.87 1.97
C ARG A 79 7.97 3.37 2.55
N LEU A 80 7.45 2.62 3.50
CA LEU A 80 6.26 2.99 4.25
C LEU A 80 6.69 3.51 5.61
N LYS A 81 6.23 4.69 5.96
CA LYS A 81 6.56 5.34 7.24
C LYS A 81 5.31 5.44 8.10
N PHE A 82 5.49 5.26 9.39
CA PHE A 82 4.44 5.43 10.39
C PHE A 82 4.66 6.75 11.13
N HIS A 83 3.60 7.56 11.23
CA HIS A 83 3.64 8.80 11.99
C HIS A 83 2.36 8.94 12.80
N THR A 84 2.49 9.21 14.10
CA THR A 84 1.34 9.62 14.89
C THR A 84 0.88 10.99 14.39
N LYS A 85 -0.41 11.29 14.47
CA LYS A 85 -0.95 12.53 13.92
C LYS A 85 -0.36 13.77 14.56
N ASP A 86 -0.10 13.72 15.88
CA ASP A 86 0.47 14.84 16.61
C ASP A 86 1.90 15.18 16.18
N LYS A 87 2.63 14.20 15.64
CA LYS A 87 4.03 14.40 15.22
C LYS A 87 4.20 14.41 13.70
N PHE A 88 3.11 14.25 12.96
CA PHE A 88 3.21 14.16 11.51
C PHE A 88 3.63 15.49 10.90
N LYS A 89 4.64 15.44 10.04
CA LYS A 89 5.08 16.56 9.24
C LYS A 89 5.43 16.02 7.85
N LYS A 90 4.77 16.57 6.83
CA LYS A 90 5.02 16.15 5.46
C LYS A 90 6.47 16.43 5.07
N GLU A 91 7.12 15.43 4.49
CA GLU A 91 8.48 15.54 4.02
C GLU A 91 8.54 15.47 2.50
N LYS A 92 9.70 15.89 1.97
CA LYS A 92 9.98 15.74 0.55
C LYS A 92 9.87 14.25 0.18
N HIS A 93 9.31 13.97 -0.98
CA HIS A 93 9.11 12.62 -1.53
C HIS A 93 8.02 11.81 -0.84
N ASP A 94 7.22 12.41 0.02
CA ASP A 94 6.01 11.78 0.53
C ASP A 94 4.93 11.90 -0.55
N HIS A 95 4.45 10.74 -1.05
CA HIS A 95 3.57 10.74 -2.23
C HIS A 95 2.16 10.27 -1.94
N VAL A 96 1.98 9.34 -1.00
CA VAL A 96 0.66 8.81 -0.66
C VAL A 96 0.52 8.79 0.85
N PHE A 97 -0.65 9.20 1.33
CA PHE A 97 -0.93 9.37 2.75
C PHE A 97 -2.19 8.58 3.09
N LEU A 98 -2.02 7.49 3.85
CA LEU A 98 -3.13 6.72 4.38
C LEU A 98 -3.44 7.23 5.78
N GLU A 99 -4.62 7.78 5.96
CA GLU A 99 -5.03 8.29 7.26
C GLU A 99 -5.81 7.23 8.04
N PHE A 100 -5.37 7.01 9.27
CA PHE A 100 -6.10 6.20 10.25
C PHE A 100 -6.52 7.11 11.41
N GLN A 101 -7.22 6.57 12.40
CA GLN A 101 -7.75 7.41 13.48
C GLN A 101 -6.67 8.18 14.23
N LYS A 102 -5.54 7.53 14.53
CA LYS A 102 -4.49 8.12 15.38
C LYS A 102 -3.16 8.30 14.68
N PHE A 103 -3.03 7.84 13.44
CA PHE A 103 -1.75 7.86 12.75
C PHE A 103 -1.93 7.92 11.24
N TYR A 104 -0.82 8.15 10.56
CA TYR A 104 -0.71 8.04 9.10
C TYR A 104 0.30 6.95 8.74
N ILE A 105 0.01 6.24 7.66
CA ILE A 105 1.02 5.47 6.93
C ILE A 105 1.32 6.26 5.66
N VAL A 106 2.60 6.54 5.43
CA VAL A 106 3.02 7.43 4.34
C VAL A 106 3.96 6.66 3.42
N PHE A 107 3.66 6.67 2.13
CA PHE A 107 4.53 6.11 1.11
C PHE A 107 5.51 7.20 0.66
N ASN A 108 6.77 7.01 1.00
CA ASN A 108 7.87 7.90 0.62
C ASN A 108 8.72 7.21 -0.44
N ASP A 109 8.98 7.89 -1.56
CA ASP A 109 9.71 7.28 -2.67
C ASP A 109 10.43 8.35 -3.50
N PRO A 110 11.70 8.64 -3.18
CA PRO A 110 12.46 9.68 -3.90
C PRO A 110 12.54 9.44 -5.41
N ARG A 111 12.69 8.21 -5.85
CA ARG A 111 12.86 7.89 -7.27
C ARG A 111 11.54 7.66 -8.01
N ARG A 112 10.45 7.52 -7.29
CA ARG A 112 9.09 7.33 -7.83
C ARG A 112 8.96 6.10 -8.76
N PHE A 113 9.75 5.06 -8.53
CA PHE A 113 9.65 3.80 -9.26
C PHE A 113 8.70 2.81 -8.59
N GLY A 114 8.22 3.15 -7.40
CA GLY A 114 7.23 2.34 -6.70
C GLY A 114 5.86 2.41 -7.35
N MET A 115 4.95 1.59 -6.86
CA MET A 115 3.57 1.58 -7.32
C MET A 115 2.62 1.51 -6.13
N PHE A 116 1.47 2.16 -6.29
CA PHE A 116 0.42 2.19 -5.28
C PHE A 116 -0.90 2.24 -6.04
N PHE A 117 -1.63 1.12 -6.05
CA PHE A 117 -2.89 1.04 -6.78
C PHE A 117 -3.79 0.01 -6.11
N PHE A 118 -5.03 -0.11 -6.57
CA PHE A 118 -5.92 -1.11 -6.01
C PHE A 118 -6.67 -1.88 -7.08
N LEU A 119 -7.16 -3.03 -6.66
CA LEU A 119 -7.91 -3.95 -7.49
C LEU A 119 -9.26 -4.20 -6.81
N LYS A 120 -10.28 -4.42 -7.62
CA LYS A 120 -11.66 -4.47 -7.14
C LYS A 120 -11.98 -5.72 -6.33
N ASN A 121 -11.34 -6.84 -6.66
CA ASN A 121 -11.69 -8.12 -6.07
C ASN A 121 -10.58 -9.15 -6.27
N LEU A 122 -10.78 -10.33 -5.71
CA LEU A 122 -9.78 -11.40 -5.80
C LEU A 122 -9.53 -11.85 -7.25
N GLU A 123 -10.55 -11.82 -8.09
CA GLU A 123 -10.37 -12.19 -9.49
C GLU A 123 -9.36 -11.27 -10.18
N GLU A 124 -9.46 -9.95 -9.96
CA GLU A 124 -8.49 -9.01 -10.52
C GLU A 124 -7.10 -9.23 -9.97
N VAL A 125 -6.99 -9.57 -8.69
CA VAL A 125 -5.70 -9.88 -8.07
C VAL A 125 -5.10 -11.12 -8.72
N ASN A 126 -5.90 -12.17 -8.90
CA ASN A 126 -5.44 -13.40 -9.56
C ASN A 126 -4.95 -13.13 -10.97
N ILE A 127 -5.71 -12.37 -11.74
CA ILE A 127 -5.32 -12.01 -13.12
C ILE A 127 -4.02 -11.23 -13.13
N PHE A 128 -3.89 -10.25 -12.24
CA PHE A 128 -2.68 -9.42 -12.17
C PHE A 128 -1.44 -10.26 -11.88
N PHE A 129 -1.50 -11.12 -10.87
CA PHE A 129 -0.33 -11.90 -10.47
C PHE A 129 -0.08 -13.11 -11.37
N ASP A 130 -1.12 -13.69 -11.93
CA ASP A 130 -0.99 -14.78 -12.89
C ASP A 130 -0.19 -14.35 -14.13
N LYS A 131 -0.42 -13.12 -14.57
CA LYS A 131 0.31 -12.51 -15.68
C LYS A 131 1.83 -12.49 -15.45
N TYR A 132 2.26 -12.50 -14.18
CA TYR A 132 3.68 -12.52 -13.82
C TYR A 132 4.15 -13.91 -13.36
N GLY A 133 3.31 -14.93 -13.50
CA GLY A 133 3.68 -16.30 -13.14
C GLY A 133 3.67 -16.61 -11.65
N PHE A 134 2.98 -15.81 -10.85
CA PHE A 134 2.91 -16.04 -9.40
C PHE A 134 1.69 -16.88 -9.05
N ASP A 135 1.87 -17.79 -8.10
CA ASP A 135 0.80 -18.64 -7.59
C ASP A 135 0.30 -18.10 -6.25
N LEU A 136 -0.93 -17.59 -6.22
CA LEU A 136 -1.52 -17.03 -5.02
C LEU A 136 -1.81 -18.07 -3.95
N LEU A 137 -2.01 -19.32 -4.33
CA LEU A 137 -2.31 -20.38 -3.37
C LEU A 137 -1.11 -20.73 -2.51
N THR A 138 0.10 -20.47 -3.00
CA THR A 138 1.34 -20.77 -2.30
C THR A 138 2.04 -19.52 -1.74
N SER A 139 1.41 -18.38 -1.87
CA SER A 139 2.01 -17.10 -1.45
C SER A 139 1.70 -16.76 -0.02
#